data_9cb68acccdc89b9a85519f29138402c2
#
_entry.id   9cb68acccdc89b9a85519f29138402c2
#
_cell.length_a   1.000
_cell.length_b   1.000
_cell.length_c   1.000
_cell.angle_alpha   90.00
_cell.angle_beta   90.00
_cell.angle_gamma   90.00
#
_symmetry.space_group_name_H-M   'P 1'
#
loop_
_entity.id
_entity.type
_entity.pdbx_description
1 polymer ?
#
loop_
_entity_poly.entity_id
_entity_poly.type
_entity_poly.pdbx_seq_one_letter_code
_entity_poly.pdbx_strand_id
1 'polypeptide(L)'
;PELLRMSRLDRHALRQSEDSYVDLLFASAPQFGAPLLRALFPRAWVDVNRARDELDQRMFADPLPSNADMRSTRVRAGLGVIPRIVADGQDI
;
A
#
# COMPACT_ATOMS: atom_id res chain seq x y z
N PRO A 1 13.42 6.12 3.45
CA PRO A 1 14.00 6.48 4.76
C PRO A 1 12.95 6.90 5.79
N GLU A 2 11.94 7.70 5.40
CA GLU A 2 10.93 8.21 6.33
C GLU A 2 9.99 7.11 6.81
N LEU A 3 9.47 6.28 5.94
CA LEU A 3 8.65 5.13 6.31
C LEU A 3 9.34 4.22 7.33
N LEU A 4 10.65 3.96 7.16
CA LEU A 4 11.44 3.15 8.10
C LEU A 4 11.54 3.78 9.50
N ARG A 5 11.47 5.10 9.62
CA ARG A 5 11.48 5.78 10.92
C ARG A 5 10.12 5.76 11.63
N MET A 6 9.05 5.69 10.86
CA MET A 6 7.67 5.70 11.36
C MET A 6 7.14 4.30 11.61
N SER A 7 7.69 3.28 10.94
CA SER A 7 7.24 1.89 11.03
C SER A 7 7.89 1.16 12.21
N ARG A 8 7.17 0.20 12.75
CA ARG A 8 7.70 -0.79 13.72
C ARG A 8 8.47 -1.92 13.02
N LEU A 9 8.33 -2.03 11.70
CA LEU A 9 8.93 -3.08 10.88
C LEU A 9 10.27 -2.63 10.30
N ASP A 10 11.18 -3.57 10.12
CA ASP A 10 12.43 -3.34 9.43
C ASP A 10 12.25 -3.26 7.90
N ARG A 11 13.35 -2.92 7.21
CA ARG A 11 13.34 -2.79 5.74
C ARG A 11 12.93 -4.08 5.02
N HIS A 12 13.34 -5.23 5.55
CA HIS A 12 13.05 -6.52 4.92
C HIS A 12 11.55 -6.84 5.02
N ALA A 13 10.97 -6.69 6.21
CA ALA A 13 9.56 -6.92 6.45
C ALA A 13 8.68 -5.97 5.61
N LEU A 14 9.03 -4.67 5.54
CA LEU A 14 8.31 -3.71 4.70
C LEU A 14 8.30 -4.08 3.21
N ARG A 15 9.39 -4.64 2.71
CA ARG A 15 9.51 -5.06 1.31
C ARG A 15 8.74 -6.34 0.97
N GLN A 16 8.34 -7.14 1.94
CA GLN A 16 7.55 -8.35 1.69
C GLN A 16 6.16 -8.05 1.11
N SER A 17 5.64 -6.84 1.29
CA SER A 17 4.39 -6.41 0.66
C SER A 17 4.55 -5.91 -0.78
N GLU A 18 5.77 -5.80 -1.29
CA GLU A 18 6.05 -5.29 -2.64
C GLU A 18 5.92 -6.39 -3.69
N ASP A 19 5.29 -6.05 -4.81
CA ASP A 19 5.30 -6.85 -6.04
C ASP A 19 6.63 -6.58 -6.76
N SER A 20 7.70 -7.22 -6.29
CA SER A 20 9.07 -6.96 -6.76
C SER A 20 9.27 -7.29 -8.23
N TYR A 21 10.02 -6.44 -8.94
CA TYR A 21 10.43 -6.61 -10.34
C TYR A 21 9.30 -6.58 -11.39
N VAL A 22 8.08 -6.25 -11.03
CA VAL A 22 6.94 -6.17 -11.98
C VAL A 22 7.19 -5.07 -13.03
N ASP A 23 7.77 -3.95 -12.63
CA ASP A 23 8.15 -2.87 -13.55
C ASP A 23 9.19 -3.32 -14.59
N LEU A 24 10.11 -4.21 -14.21
CA LEU A 24 11.09 -4.79 -15.14
C LEU A 24 10.45 -5.80 -16.08
N LEU A 25 9.52 -6.63 -15.58
CA LEU A 25 8.77 -7.59 -16.40
C LEU A 25 7.94 -6.89 -17.48
N PHE A 26 7.39 -5.71 -17.18
CA PHE A 26 6.57 -4.92 -18.11
C PHE A 26 7.31 -3.75 -18.79
N ALA A 27 8.65 -3.68 -18.63
CA ALA A 27 9.46 -2.58 -19.17
C ALA A 27 9.30 -2.37 -20.69
N SER A 28 8.99 -3.42 -21.45
CA SER A 28 8.78 -3.36 -22.89
C SER A 28 7.36 -2.94 -23.28
N ALA A 29 6.41 -2.80 -22.37
CA ALA A 29 5.03 -2.46 -22.69
C ALA A 29 4.88 -1.21 -23.57
N PRO A 30 5.65 -0.10 -23.38
CA PRO A 30 5.55 1.06 -24.26
C PRO A 30 5.89 0.78 -25.72
N GLN A 31 6.75 -0.19 -26.01
CA GLN A 31 7.11 -0.60 -27.37
C GLN A 31 5.92 -1.24 -28.11
N PHE A 32 4.93 -1.75 -27.38
CA PHE A 32 3.70 -2.33 -27.89
C PHE A 32 2.49 -1.38 -27.80
N GLY A 33 2.74 -0.09 -27.55
CA GLY A 33 1.69 0.94 -27.48
C GLY A 33 0.93 0.99 -26.14
N ALA A 34 1.39 0.29 -25.12
CA ALA A 34 0.79 0.30 -23.78
C ALA A 34 1.65 1.14 -22.82
N PRO A 35 1.19 2.31 -22.35
CA PRO A 35 1.96 3.12 -21.40
C PRO A 35 2.15 2.37 -20.07
N LEU A 36 3.35 2.49 -19.49
CA LEU A 36 3.67 1.89 -18.19
C LEU A 36 3.67 2.96 -17.10
N LEU A 37 2.75 2.84 -16.14
CA LEU A 37 2.73 3.63 -14.93
C LEU A 37 3.27 2.78 -13.76
N ARG A 38 4.28 3.31 -13.05
CA ARG A 38 4.82 2.64 -11.85
C ARG A 38 4.90 3.60 -10.67
N ALA A 39 4.62 3.12 -9.48
CA ALA A 39 4.89 3.84 -8.24
C ALA A 39 6.40 3.82 -7.93
N LEU A 40 6.94 4.95 -7.46
CA LEU A 40 8.34 5.08 -7.03
C LEU A 40 8.48 5.08 -5.50
N PHE A 41 7.42 4.70 -4.80
CA PHE A 41 7.36 4.59 -3.34
C PHE A 41 6.83 3.21 -2.94
N PRO A 42 7.14 2.75 -1.71
CA PRO A 42 6.71 1.44 -1.24
C PRO A 42 5.19 1.33 -1.14
N ARG A 43 4.65 0.17 -1.51
CA ARG A 43 3.23 -0.16 -1.32
C ARG A 43 2.79 -0.05 0.15
N ALA A 44 3.69 -0.35 1.09
CA ALA A 44 3.44 -0.20 2.51
C ALA A 44 3.20 1.25 2.94
N TRP A 45 3.58 2.24 2.14
CA TRP A 45 3.27 3.65 2.38
C TRP A 45 1.86 4.01 1.89
N VAL A 46 1.60 3.76 0.61
CA VAL A 46 0.30 3.98 -0.03
C VAL A 46 0.09 2.92 -1.11
N ASP A 47 -1.00 2.17 -1.02
CA ASP A 47 -1.38 1.21 -2.05
C ASP A 47 -2.21 1.91 -3.14
N VAL A 48 -1.58 2.20 -4.27
CA VAL A 48 -2.23 2.87 -5.42
C VAL A 48 -3.30 2.01 -6.11
N ASN A 49 -3.38 0.73 -5.78
CA ASN A 49 -4.41 -0.20 -6.25
C ASN A 49 -5.57 -0.33 -5.25
N ARG A 50 -5.87 0.74 -4.53
CA ARG A 50 -7.00 0.84 -3.60
C ARG A 50 -7.78 2.13 -3.85
N ALA A 51 -9.05 2.15 -3.51
CA ALA A 51 -9.82 3.38 -3.52
C ALA A 51 -9.31 4.32 -2.42
N ARG A 52 -9.29 5.62 -2.73
CA ARG A 52 -8.76 6.65 -1.82
C ARG A 52 -9.52 6.75 -0.48
N ASP A 53 -10.75 6.27 -0.44
CA ASP A 53 -11.64 6.26 0.70
C ASP A 53 -11.61 4.93 1.49
N GLU A 54 -10.90 3.91 1.03
CA GLU A 54 -10.65 2.66 1.77
C GLU A 54 -9.65 2.91 2.91
N LEU A 55 -10.12 3.48 4.02
CA LEU A 55 -9.30 3.90 5.17
C LEU A 55 -9.61 3.06 6.40
N ASP A 56 -8.57 2.58 7.07
CA ASP A 56 -8.68 1.85 8.35
C ASP A 56 -8.57 2.83 9.52
N GLN A 57 -9.65 3.02 10.29
CA GLN A 57 -9.67 3.92 11.46
C GLN A 57 -8.52 3.67 12.43
N ARG A 58 -8.02 2.45 12.51
CA ARG A 58 -6.90 2.07 13.39
C ARG A 58 -5.56 2.70 13.02
N MET A 59 -5.46 3.28 11.81
CA MET A 59 -4.28 4.00 11.33
C MET A 59 -4.31 5.50 11.65
N PHE A 60 -5.40 6.00 12.23
CA PHE A 60 -5.61 7.44 12.45
C PHE A 60 -6.02 7.71 13.90
N ALA A 61 -5.44 8.76 14.50
CA ALA A 61 -5.79 9.20 15.83
C ALA A 61 -7.16 9.89 15.87
N ASP A 62 -7.45 10.69 14.83
CA ASP A 62 -8.72 11.41 14.71
C ASP A 62 -9.78 10.57 13.97
N PRO A 63 -11.06 10.83 14.23
CA PRO A 63 -12.15 10.19 13.49
C PRO A 63 -12.03 10.45 11.98
N LEU A 64 -12.23 9.41 11.19
CA LEU A 64 -12.26 9.51 9.74
C LEU A 64 -13.53 10.25 9.26
N PRO A 65 -13.46 10.93 8.09
CA PRO A 65 -14.62 11.58 7.51
C PRO A 65 -15.72 10.55 7.14
N SER A 66 -16.97 11.02 7.10
CA SER A 66 -18.14 10.15 6.89
C SER A 66 -18.16 9.41 5.55
N ASN A 67 -17.41 9.89 4.56
CA ASN A 67 -17.26 9.25 3.25
C ASN A 67 -16.17 8.18 3.20
N ALA A 68 -15.46 7.91 4.31
CA ALA A 68 -14.47 6.83 4.36
C ALA A 68 -15.14 5.46 4.31
N ASP A 69 -14.67 4.58 3.42
CA ASP A 69 -15.10 3.18 3.38
C ASP A 69 -14.31 2.34 4.38
N MET A 70 -14.83 2.23 5.58
CA MET A 70 -14.27 1.38 6.64
C MET A 70 -14.79 -0.06 6.61
N ARG A 71 -15.67 -0.39 5.65
CA ARG A 71 -16.39 -1.68 5.63
C ARG A 71 -15.91 -2.62 4.55
N SER A 72 -15.11 -2.14 3.58
CA SER A 72 -14.58 -3.00 2.53
C SER A 72 -13.82 -4.19 3.14
N THR A 73 -13.88 -5.34 2.47
CA THR A 73 -13.17 -6.55 2.91
C THR A 73 -11.66 -6.29 3.07
N ARG A 74 -11.11 -5.44 2.21
CA ARG A 74 -9.70 -5.06 2.25
C ARG A 74 -9.35 -4.25 3.49
N VAL A 75 -10.13 -3.21 3.81
CA VAL A 75 -9.93 -2.40 5.02
C VAL A 75 -10.06 -3.26 6.29
N ARG A 76 -11.05 -4.14 6.34
CA ARG A 76 -11.21 -5.08 7.48
C ARG A 76 -10.03 -6.01 7.64
N ALA A 77 -9.39 -6.41 6.55
CA ALA A 77 -8.16 -7.21 6.55
C ALA A 77 -6.89 -6.38 6.82
N GLY A 78 -6.98 -5.07 7.01
CA GLY A 78 -5.82 -4.19 7.20
C GLY A 78 -5.12 -3.79 5.90
N LEU A 79 -5.80 -3.94 4.75
CA LEU A 79 -5.26 -3.74 3.40
C LEU A 79 -5.94 -2.54 2.70
N GLY A 80 -6.22 -1.48 3.43
CA GLY A 80 -6.73 -0.23 2.88
C GLY A 80 -5.68 0.52 2.04
N VAL A 81 -6.02 1.75 1.62
CA VAL A 81 -5.11 2.59 0.82
C VAL A 81 -3.83 2.94 1.58
N ILE A 82 -3.93 3.08 2.91
CA ILE A 82 -2.78 3.10 3.82
C ILE A 82 -2.81 1.74 4.54
N PRO A 83 -1.96 0.78 4.16
CA PRO A 83 -2.03 -0.56 4.71
C PRO A 83 -1.56 -0.58 6.16
N ARG A 84 -2.36 -1.20 7.02
CA ARG A 84 -1.99 -1.47 8.42
C ARG A 84 -1.21 -2.78 8.53
N ILE A 85 -1.64 -3.80 7.78
CA ILE A 85 -0.96 -5.10 7.74
C ILE A 85 -0.03 -5.12 6.53
N VAL A 86 1.23 -5.49 6.76
CA VAL A 86 2.25 -5.59 5.71
C VAL A 86 2.57 -7.06 5.47
N ALA A 87 3.54 -7.65 6.14
CA ALA A 87 3.94 -9.02 5.89
C ALA A 87 3.46 -9.93 7.02
N ASP A 88 3.06 -11.15 6.69
CA ASP A 88 2.72 -12.21 7.64
C ASP A 88 1.77 -11.76 8.76
N GLY A 89 0.83 -10.86 8.46
CA GLY A 89 -0.11 -10.33 9.42
C GLY A 89 0.47 -9.33 10.42
N GLN A 90 1.66 -8.80 10.18
CA GLN A 90 2.31 -7.84 11.07
C GLN A 90 1.80 -6.42 10.81
N ASP A 91 1.51 -5.69 11.87
CA ASP A 91 1.19 -4.26 11.83
C ASP A 91 2.45 -3.44 11.48
N ILE A 92 2.25 -2.42 10.63
CA ILE A 92 3.32 -1.52 10.18
C ILE A 92 3.95 -0.69 11.31
#